data_65725e565611a516bf827f5eff8d680e
#
_entry.id   65725e565611a516bf827f5eff8d680e
#
_cell.length_a   1.000
_cell.length_b   1.000
_cell.length_c   1.000
_cell.angle_alpha   90.00
_cell.angle_beta   90.00
_cell.angle_gamma   90.00
#
_symmetry.space_group_name_H-M   'P 1'
#
loop_
_entity.id
_entity.type
_entity.pdbx_description
1 polymer ?
#
loop_
_entity_poly.entity_id
_entity_poly.type
_entity_poly.pdbx_seq_one_letter_code
_entity_poly.pdbx_strand_id
1 'polypeptide(L)'
;MNLLHGDCLELMKDIDDGSVDLVLCDLPYGITAHEWDTPIPKLWEHYKRIIKEHGAIVLFSQLPFAVDLIQGNRKMYRYEWVWDKKAPAGFLNANKMPLRVHENILVFYKKLPTYNPQKTAGRPYGNKGRKTAPETYGKMRLFEKPNISGARFPTDILTISNSYRREHFHPTQKPVALLEYLIRTYTNPGDVVLDNCMGSGSTGVACVNTGREFIGIEKDDHYYEVACERIRTAEEKKELAYTE
;
A
#
# COMPACT_ATOMS: atom_id res chain seq x y z
N MET A 1 -13.75 -12.22 -4.66
CA MET A 1 -12.43 -12.39 -3.98
C MET A 1 -11.84 -13.73 -4.38
N ASN A 2 -10.52 -13.79 -4.64
CA ASN A 2 -9.80 -15.03 -4.97
C ASN A 2 -8.69 -15.22 -3.92
N LEU A 3 -8.85 -16.21 -3.02
CA LEU A 3 -7.93 -16.49 -1.92
C LEU A 3 -7.22 -17.80 -2.21
N LEU A 4 -5.90 -17.77 -2.28
CA LEU A 4 -5.05 -18.88 -2.68
C LEU A 4 -4.15 -19.29 -1.51
N HIS A 5 -4.14 -20.57 -1.18
CA HIS A 5 -3.32 -21.13 -0.12
C HIS A 5 -2.08 -21.79 -0.68
N GLY A 6 -0.90 -21.31 -0.34
CA GLY A 6 0.37 -21.89 -0.76
C GLY A 6 1.49 -20.91 -1.03
N ASP A 7 2.55 -21.38 -1.67
CA ASP A 7 3.73 -20.57 -2.00
C ASP A 7 3.42 -19.55 -3.11
N CYS A 8 3.65 -18.28 -2.84
CA CYS A 8 3.29 -17.20 -3.76
C CYS A 8 4.07 -17.25 -5.08
N LEU A 9 5.31 -17.77 -5.12
CA LEU A 9 6.09 -17.90 -6.35
C LEU A 9 5.50 -18.96 -7.28
N GLU A 10 4.89 -20.01 -6.71
CA GLU A 10 4.19 -21.02 -7.51
C GLU A 10 2.83 -20.51 -7.97
N LEU A 11 2.01 -19.99 -7.05
CA LEU A 11 0.65 -19.57 -7.35
C LEU A 11 0.57 -18.34 -8.26
N MET A 12 1.54 -17.43 -8.18
CA MET A 12 1.60 -16.29 -9.11
C MET A 12 1.85 -16.69 -10.55
N LYS A 13 2.32 -17.92 -10.84
CA LYS A 13 2.49 -18.41 -12.23
C LYS A 13 1.15 -18.50 -12.97
N ASP A 14 0.08 -18.79 -12.24
CA ASP A 14 -1.27 -18.98 -12.78
C ASP A 14 -2.07 -17.66 -12.88
N ILE A 15 -1.52 -16.55 -12.41
CA ILE A 15 -2.11 -15.22 -12.61
C ILE A 15 -1.80 -14.74 -14.03
N ASP A 16 -2.81 -14.30 -14.76
CA ASP A 16 -2.69 -13.84 -16.13
C ASP A 16 -1.77 -12.62 -16.28
N ASP A 17 -1.06 -12.55 -17.40
CA ASP A 17 -0.20 -11.42 -17.75
C ASP A 17 -1.00 -10.13 -17.84
N GLY A 18 -0.51 -9.06 -17.20
CA GLY A 18 -1.14 -7.74 -17.26
C GLY A 18 -2.58 -7.71 -16.74
N SER A 19 -2.94 -8.55 -15.77
CA SER A 19 -4.29 -8.63 -15.19
C SER A 19 -4.46 -7.81 -13.90
N VAL A 20 -3.38 -7.49 -13.20
CA VAL A 20 -3.39 -6.83 -11.90
C VAL A 20 -3.24 -5.31 -12.04
N ASP A 21 -4.12 -4.53 -11.41
CA ASP A 21 -4.07 -3.06 -11.39
C ASP A 21 -3.14 -2.54 -10.30
N LEU A 22 -3.15 -3.19 -9.13
CA LEU A 22 -2.33 -2.82 -7.98
C LEU A 22 -1.76 -4.06 -7.30
N VAL A 23 -0.45 -4.09 -7.12
CA VAL A 23 0.19 -4.95 -6.11
C VAL A 23 0.35 -4.10 -4.86
N LEU A 24 -0.25 -4.53 -3.74
CA LEU A 24 -0.14 -3.87 -2.44
C LEU A 24 0.24 -4.92 -1.39
N CYS A 25 1.51 -4.95 -1.02
CA CYS A 25 2.05 -6.06 -0.23
C CYS A 25 3.02 -5.59 0.86
N ASP A 26 2.90 -6.24 2.02
CA ASP A 26 3.85 -6.19 3.12
C ASP A 26 4.73 -7.45 3.08
N LEU A 27 5.81 -7.39 2.32
CA LEU A 27 6.73 -8.51 2.13
C LEU A 27 7.45 -8.89 3.42
N PRO A 28 7.91 -10.13 3.60
CA PRO A 28 8.84 -10.47 4.65
C PRO A 28 10.19 -9.75 4.43
N TYR A 29 10.71 -9.08 5.49
CA TYR A 29 11.91 -8.24 5.40
C TYR A 29 13.20 -9.01 5.73
N GLY A 30 13.10 -10.22 6.33
CA GLY A 30 14.24 -11.00 6.81
C GLY A 30 14.91 -10.39 8.05
N ILE A 31 14.18 -9.66 8.86
CA ILE A 31 14.70 -8.92 10.02
C ILE A 31 14.13 -9.38 11.38
N THR A 32 13.15 -10.27 11.35
CA THR A 32 12.54 -10.84 12.58
C THR A 32 12.98 -12.27 12.81
N ALA A 33 12.68 -12.81 13.99
CA ALA A 33 12.98 -14.21 14.33
C ALA A 33 11.88 -15.19 13.87
N HIS A 34 10.89 -14.74 13.12
CA HIS A 34 9.83 -15.59 12.63
C HIS A 34 10.27 -16.37 11.39
N GLU A 35 9.91 -17.66 11.31
CA GLU A 35 10.29 -18.54 10.19
C GLU A 35 9.72 -18.06 8.82
N TRP A 36 8.58 -17.39 8.83
CA TRP A 36 7.98 -16.82 7.62
C TRP A 36 8.70 -15.57 7.10
N ASP A 37 9.55 -14.90 7.92
CA ASP A 37 10.23 -13.67 7.52
C ASP A 37 11.50 -13.95 6.70
N THR A 38 11.32 -14.59 5.55
CA THR A 38 12.40 -14.92 4.61
C THR A 38 12.18 -14.15 3.30
N PRO A 39 13.20 -13.41 2.78
CA PRO A 39 13.09 -12.68 1.53
C PRO A 39 12.69 -13.58 0.36
N ILE A 40 11.80 -13.07 -0.50
CA ILE A 40 11.26 -13.81 -1.64
C ILE A 40 12.10 -13.53 -2.88
N PRO A 41 12.88 -14.51 -3.39
CA PRO A 41 13.70 -14.34 -4.59
C PRO A 41 12.81 -14.24 -5.84
N LYS A 42 13.32 -13.65 -6.91
CA LYS A 42 12.65 -13.58 -8.24
C LYS A 42 11.28 -12.88 -8.28
N LEU A 43 10.85 -12.26 -7.20
CA LEU A 43 9.55 -11.62 -7.08
C LEU A 43 9.29 -10.59 -8.20
N TRP A 44 10.32 -9.84 -8.61
CA TRP A 44 10.22 -8.85 -9.68
C TRP A 44 9.90 -9.44 -11.06
N GLU A 45 10.22 -10.70 -11.32
CA GLU A 45 9.86 -11.37 -12.58
C GLU A 45 8.35 -11.54 -12.67
N HIS A 46 7.73 -12.04 -11.59
CA HIS A 46 6.28 -12.17 -11.49
C HIS A 46 5.57 -10.82 -11.52
N TYR A 47 5.99 -9.86 -10.72
CA TYR A 47 5.38 -8.53 -10.69
C TYR A 47 5.40 -7.83 -12.04
N LYS A 48 6.52 -7.89 -12.77
CA LYS A 48 6.63 -7.30 -14.12
C LYS A 48 5.70 -7.95 -15.13
N ARG A 49 5.43 -9.25 -15.00
CA ARG A 49 4.54 -9.99 -15.89
C ARG A 49 3.07 -9.65 -15.61
N ILE A 50 2.64 -9.78 -14.36
CA ILE A 50 1.22 -9.70 -13.98
C ILE A 50 0.68 -8.28 -13.89
N ILE A 51 1.54 -7.27 -13.60
CA ILE A 51 1.09 -5.90 -13.46
C ILE A 51 0.73 -5.28 -14.83
N LYS A 52 -0.42 -4.62 -14.90
CA LYS A 52 -0.83 -3.84 -16.07
C LYS A 52 0.19 -2.74 -16.41
N GLU A 53 0.17 -2.27 -17.64
CA GLU A 53 1.06 -1.19 -18.12
C GLU A 53 0.89 0.10 -17.29
N HIS A 54 -0.35 0.40 -16.90
CA HIS A 54 -0.73 1.52 -16.04
C HIS A 54 -1.09 1.08 -14.61
N GLY A 55 -0.59 -0.07 -14.16
CA GLY A 55 -0.73 -0.55 -12.80
C GLY A 55 0.39 -0.03 -11.88
N ALA A 56 0.15 -0.06 -10.58
CA ALA A 56 1.12 0.31 -9.55
C ALA A 56 1.55 -0.89 -8.71
N ILE A 57 2.81 -0.88 -8.25
CA ILE A 57 3.33 -1.81 -7.25
C ILE A 57 3.71 -0.97 -6.04
N VAL A 58 3.08 -1.25 -4.91
CA VAL A 58 3.19 -0.49 -3.66
C VAL A 58 3.61 -1.45 -2.56
N LEU A 59 4.83 -1.29 -2.07
CA LEU A 59 5.46 -2.22 -1.13
C LEU A 59 5.83 -1.52 0.17
N PHE A 60 5.39 -2.09 1.29
CA PHE A 60 5.87 -1.66 2.60
C PHE A 60 7.32 -2.07 2.78
N SER A 61 8.10 -1.24 3.48
CA SER A 61 9.51 -1.49 3.66
C SER A 61 10.11 -0.69 4.82
N GLN A 62 11.27 -1.14 5.26
CA GLN A 62 12.18 -0.43 6.17
C GLN A 62 13.61 -0.58 5.65
N LEU A 63 14.49 0.34 6.01
CA LEU A 63 15.92 0.19 5.74
C LEU A 63 16.51 -0.97 6.56
N PRO A 64 17.41 -1.81 6.00
CA PRO A 64 18.02 -1.74 4.67
C PRO A 64 17.18 -2.36 3.54
N PHE A 65 16.15 -3.15 3.83
CA PHE A 65 15.32 -3.88 2.85
C PHE A 65 14.74 -2.96 1.75
N ALA A 66 14.40 -1.71 2.07
CA ALA A 66 13.97 -0.72 1.09
C ALA A 66 15.01 -0.51 -0.03
N VAL A 67 16.31 -0.53 0.32
CA VAL A 67 17.40 -0.39 -0.65
C VAL A 67 17.44 -1.59 -1.59
N ASP A 68 17.28 -2.80 -1.05
CA ASP A 68 17.28 -4.03 -1.85
C ASP A 68 16.13 -4.06 -2.85
N LEU A 69 14.93 -3.65 -2.44
CA LEU A 69 13.77 -3.51 -3.32
C LEU A 69 14.02 -2.50 -4.44
N ILE A 70 14.57 -1.32 -4.12
CA ILE A 70 14.87 -0.29 -5.11
C ILE A 70 15.96 -0.76 -6.08
N GLN A 71 17.02 -1.39 -5.59
CA GLN A 71 18.10 -1.92 -6.43
C GLN A 71 17.57 -3.04 -7.35
N GLY A 72 16.70 -3.92 -6.84
CA GLY A 72 16.09 -5.00 -7.61
C GLY A 72 15.27 -4.51 -8.79
N ASN A 73 14.71 -3.30 -8.73
CA ASN A 73 13.94 -2.72 -9.83
C ASN A 73 14.00 -1.18 -9.89
N ARG A 74 15.20 -0.63 -9.90
CA ARG A 74 15.45 0.82 -9.96
C ARG A 74 14.75 1.50 -11.15
N LYS A 75 14.59 0.78 -12.26
CA LYS A 75 13.95 1.33 -13.48
C LYS A 75 12.49 1.70 -13.25
N MET A 76 11.76 0.96 -12.42
CA MET A 76 10.35 1.19 -12.14
C MET A 76 10.12 2.02 -10.88
N TYR A 77 11.11 2.16 -9.98
CA TYR A 77 10.99 3.00 -8.77
C TYR A 77 10.69 4.45 -9.14
N ARG A 78 9.76 5.08 -8.41
CA ARG A 78 9.32 6.45 -8.65
C ARG A 78 9.45 7.35 -7.44
N TYR A 79 8.81 6.98 -6.33
CA TYR A 79 8.79 7.74 -5.08
C TYR A 79 8.38 6.84 -3.92
N GLU A 80 8.38 7.42 -2.73
CA GLU A 80 7.91 6.76 -1.53
C GLU A 80 6.87 7.61 -0.80
N TRP A 81 6.06 6.94 0.00
CA TRP A 81 5.32 7.54 1.11
C TRP A 81 6.04 7.19 2.40
N VAL A 82 5.98 8.09 3.38
CA VAL A 82 6.41 7.86 4.74
C VAL A 82 5.15 7.66 5.59
N TRP A 83 4.95 6.45 6.10
CA TRP A 83 3.85 6.18 7.00
C TRP A 83 4.27 6.45 8.44
N ASP A 84 3.77 7.55 9.04
CA ASP A 84 3.86 7.87 10.46
C ASP A 84 2.81 7.06 11.24
N LYS A 85 3.29 6.12 12.04
CA LYS A 85 2.46 5.18 12.83
C LYS A 85 1.88 5.80 14.11
N LYS A 86 2.33 6.99 14.51
CA LYS A 86 2.07 7.65 15.80
C LYS A 86 2.51 6.85 17.03
N ALA A 87 2.81 5.58 16.90
CA ALA A 87 3.25 4.71 17.97
C ALA A 87 4.71 4.31 17.75
N PRO A 88 5.62 4.72 18.62
CA PRO A 88 7.04 4.35 18.50
C PRO A 88 7.24 2.87 18.81
N ALA A 89 8.25 2.27 18.17
CA ALA A 89 8.67 0.89 18.35
C ALA A 89 10.19 0.81 18.59
N GLY A 90 10.66 -0.33 19.13
CA GLY A 90 12.08 -0.58 19.35
C GLY A 90 12.58 -0.16 20.74
N PHE A 91 11.71 -0.17 21.75
CA PHE A 91 12.01 0.26 23.13
C PHE A 91 13.22 -0.47 23.76
N LEU A 92 13.48 -1.71 23.38
CA LEU A 92 14.66 -2.47 23.86
C LEU A 92 16.00 -1.80 23.49
N ASN A 93 15.99 -0.95 22.46
CA ASN A 93 17.17 -0.23 21.99
C ASN A 93 17.10 1.29 22.27
N ALA A 94 16.17 1.75 23.10
CA ALA A 94 15.94 3.19 23.35
C ALA A 94 17.19 3.95 23.86
N ASN A 95 18.09 3.25 24.56
CA ASN A 95 19.35 3.82 25.05
C ASN A 95 20.50 3.78 24.02
N LYS A 96 20.28 3.22 22.82
CA LYS A 96 21.30 3.02 21.78
C LYS A 96 20.99 3.74 20.48
N MET A 97 19.68 3.94 20.18
CA MET A 97 19.22 4.56 18.95
C MET A 97 17.83 5.16 19.14
N PRO A 98 17.40 6.09 18.28
CA PRO A 98 16.05 6.64 18.31
C PRO A 98 14.99 5.55 18.12
N LEU A 99 13.84 5.72 18.79
CA LEU A 99 12.66 4.89 18.55
C LEU A 99 12.13 5.10 17.13
N ARG A 100 11.76 4.02 16.47
CA ARG A 100 11.21 4.07 15.10
C ARG A 100 9.71 4.32 15.15
N VAL A 101 9.26 5.36 14.46
CA VAL A 101 7.85 5.75 14.42
C VAL A 101 7.25 5.67 13.00
N HIS A 102 8.06 5.43 11.99
CA HIS A 102 7.62 5.38 10.60
C HIS A 102 8.06 4.10 9.87
N GLU A 103 7.41 3.87 8.76
CA GLU A 103 7.79 2.91 7.71
C GLU A 103 7.73 3.60 6.34
N ASN A 104 8.52 3.11 5.38
CA ASN A 104 8.50 3.57 4.01
C ASN A 104 7.50 2.71 3.20
N ILE A 105 6.81 3.32 2.25
CA ILE A 105 5.95 2.63 1.29
C ILE A 105 6.45 3.01 -0.09
N LEU A 106 7.13 2.09 -0.76
CA LEU A 106 7.77 2.32 -2.04
C LEU A 106 6.80 2.15 -3.19
N VAL A 107 6.82 3.06 -4.15
CA VAL A 107 5.93 3.04 -5.32
C VAL A 107 6.73 2.83 -6.59
N PHE A 108 6.33 1.79 -7.33
CA PHE A 108 6.93 1.41 -8.61
C PHE A 108 5.85 1.32 -9.69
N TYR A 109 6.16 1.74 -10.91
CA TYR A 109 5.29 1.54 -12.08
C TYR A 109 6.05 1.66 -13.40
N LYS A 110 5.50 1.04 -14.46
CA LYS A 110 6.00 1.14 -15.84
C LYS A 110 5.66 2.52 -16.43
N LYS A 111 4.37 2.79 -16.58
CA LYS A 111 3.78 4.06 -17.00
C LYS A 111 2.92 4.64 -15.90
N LEU A 112 2.63 5.93 -15.98
CA LEU A 112 1.82 6.61 -14.96
C LEU A 112 0.54 5.82 -14.68
N PRO A 113 0.33 5.34 -13.45
CA PRO A 113 -0.83 4.54 -13.08
C PRO A 113 -2.07 5.42 -12.84
N THR A 114 -3.20 4.78 -12.55
CA THR A 114 -4.32 5.46 -11.89
C THR A 114 -3.78 6.18 -10.65
N TYR A 115 -4.09 7.46 -10.52
CA TYR A 115 -3.73 8.27 -9.35
C TYR A 115 -4.89 9.16 -8.96
N ASN A 116 -5.59 8.78 -7.91
CA ASN A 116 -6.70 9.50 -7.31
C ASN A 116 -6.23 10.21 -6.03
N PRO A 117 -5.75 11.47 -6.09
CA PRO A 117 -5.24 12.15 -4.92
C PRO A 117 -6.32 12.31 -3.86
N GLN A 118 -6.12 11.72 -2.68
CA GLN A 118 -7.04 11.81 -1.55
C GLN A 118 -6.88 13.19 -0.88
N LYS A 119 -7.62 14.18 -1.42
CA LYS A 119 -7.53 15.57 -0.97
C LYS A 119 -8.14 15.76 0.41
N THR A 120 -7.53 16.60 1.23
CA THR A 120 -8.04 17.02 2.53
C THR A 120 -8.69 18.39 2.44
N ALA A 121 -9.63 18.67 3.35
CA ALA A 121 -10.24 19.97 3.47
C ALA A 121 -9.27 20.98 4.11
N GLY A 122 -9.28 22.21 3.61
CA GLY A 122 -8.49 23.31 4.15
C GLY A 122 -9.21 24.64 3.88
N ARG A 123 -8.66 25.72 4.41
CA ARG A 123 -9.21 27.05 4.15
C ARG A 123 -8.95 27.47 2.70
N PRO A 124 -9.93 28.05 1.98
CA PRO A 124 -9.72 28.68 0.69
C PRO A 124 -8.59 29.73 0.76
N TYR A 125 -7.85 29.88 -0.32
CA TYR A 125 -6.86 30.96 -0.42
C TYR A 125 -6.83 31.56 -1.83
N GLY A 126 -6.61 32.87 -1.86
CA GLY A 126 -6.34 33.59 -3.11
C GLY A 126 -4.95 33.21 -3.63
N ASN A 127 -4.82 33.17 -4.94
CA ASN A 127 -3.52 32.98 -5.55
C ASN A 127 -2.73 34.30 -5.46
N LYS A 128 -1.76 34.35 -4.58
CA LYS A 128 -0.69 35.35 -4.67
C LYS A 128 0.32 34.83 -5.69
N GLY A 129 -0.07 34.86 -6.97
CA GLY A 129 0.71 34.29 -8.06
C GLY A 129 2.18 34.67 -7.97
N ARG A 130 3.07 33.68 -8.04
CA ARG A 130 4.47 33.97 -8.35
C ARG A 130 4.50 34.44 -9.80
N LYS A 131 4.98 35.66 -10.02
CA LYS A 131 5.10 36.26 -11.37
C LYS A 131 6.17 35.57 -12.22
N THR A 132 7.08 34.80 -11.60
CA THR A 132 8.17 34.09 -12.29
C THR A 132 8.31 32.66 -11.75
N ALA A 133 8.50 31.68 -12.64
CA ALA A 133 8.88 30.33 -12.25
C ALA A 133 10.31 30.34 -11.68
N PRO A 134 10.61 29.56 -10.63
CA PRO A 134 11.99 29.36 -10.20
C PRO A 134 12.79 28.72 -11.33
N GLU A 135 13.97 29.25 -11.64
CA GLU A 135 14.86 28.70 -12.68
C GLU A 135 15.24 27.24 -12.42
N THR A 136 15.24 26.83 -11.16
CA THR A 136 15.54 25.46 -10.69
C THR A 136 14.67 24.36 -11.32
N TYR A 137 13.44 24.69 -11.72
CA TYR A 137 12.49 23.69 -12.24
C TYR A 137 12.20 23.85 -13.74
N GLY A 138 12.98 24.66 -14.46
CA GLY A 138 12.81 24.90 -15.88
C GLY A 138 11.54 25.71 -16.22
N LYS A 139 11.08 25.60 -17.48
CA LYS A 139 9.89 26.34 -17.94
C LYS A 139 8.62 25.69 -17.38
N MET A 140 8.09 26.23 -16.27
CA MET A 140 6.80 25.81 -15.70
C MET A 140 5.68 26.79 -16.08
N ARG A 141 4.50 26.24 -16.44
CA ARG A 141 3.28 27.05 -16.53
C ARG A 141 2.84 27.44 -15.13
N LEU A 142 2.78 28.73 -14.84
CA LEU A 142 2.22 29.25 -13.60
C LEU A 142 0.69 29.23 -13.70
N PHE A 143 0.03 28.50 -12.80
CA PHE A 143 -1.42 28.50 -12.71
C PHE A 143 -1.86 29.56 -11.70
N GLU A 144 -2.50 30.61 -12.17
CA GLU A 144 -3.03 31.72 -11.34
C GLU A 144 -4.46 31.50 -10.86
N LYS A 145 -4.90 30.26 -10.69
CA LYS A 145 -6.28 30.02 -10.21
C LYS A 145 -6.31 30.00 -8.68
N PRO A 146 -7.20 30.81 -8.05
CA PRO A 146 -7.40 30.76 -6.61
C PRO A 146 -7.92 29.37 -6.19
N ASN A 147 -7.51 28.89 -5.04
CA ASN A 147 -8.06 27.66 -4.46
C ASN A 147 -9.34 27.96 -3.69
N ILE A 148 -10.44 28.08 -4.42
CA ILE A 148 -11.76 28.45 -3.87
C ILE A 148 -12.32 27.31 -3.00
N SER A 149 -12.07 26.05 -3.36
CA SER A 149 -12.56 24.88 -2.61
C SER A 149 -11.84 24.66 -1.29
N GLY A 150 -10.66 25.24 -1.12
CA GLY A 150 -9.81 24.97 0.03
C GLY A 150 -9.15 23.58 0.03
N ALA A 151 -9.44 22.72 -0.95
CA ALA A 151 -8.90 21.37 -1.00
C ALA A 151 -7.35 21.37 -1.12
N ARG A 152 -6.69 20.47 -0.38
CA ARG A 152 -5.25 20.29 -0.39
C ARG A 152 -4.88 18.95 -0.97
N PHE A 153 -3.90 18.93 -1.86
CA PHE A 153 -3.28 17.68 -2.29
C PHE A 153 -2.58 16.99 -1.12
N PRO A 154 -2.53 15.66 -1.12
CA PRO A 154 -1.78 14.93 -0.11
C PRO A 154 -0.29 15.28 -0.19
N THR A 155 0.38 15.19 0.96
CA THR A 155 1.85 15.15 1.05
C THR A 155 2.31 13.70 1.08
N ASP A 156 3.59 13.47 0.97
CA ASP A 156 4.23 12.15 1.03
C ASP A 156 4.25 11.52 2.44
N ILE A 157 3.75 12.23 3.46
CA ILE A 157 3.63 11.71 4.83
C ILE A 157 2.18 11.37 5.12
N LEU A 158 1.93 10.08 5.43
CA LEU A 158 0.63 9.55 5.85
C LEU A 158 0.63 9.31 7.37
N THR A 159 -0.16 10.07 8.10
CA THR A 159 -0.27 9.91 9.55
C THR A 159 -1.52 9.09 9.89
N ILE A 160 -1.35 7.78 10.05
CA ILE A 160 -2.41 6.82 10.37
C ILE A 160 -1.94 5.95 11.52
N SER A 161 -2.68 5.94 12.63
CA SER A 161 -2.31 5.17 13.82
C SER A 161 -2.27 3.67 13.55
N ASN A 162 -1.20 3.01 14.03
CA ASN A 162 -1.10 1.55 14.05
C ASN A 162 -1.76 0.94 15.32
N SER A 163 -2.47 1.73 16.12
CA SER A 163 -3.09 1.22 17.35
C SER A 163 -4.39 0.48 17.03
N TYR A 164 -4.35 -0.84 17.13
CA TYR A 164 -5.54 -1.69 17.21
C TYR A 164 -5.98 -1.79 18.66
N ARG A 165 -7.09 -1.18 19.00
CA ARG A 165 -7.57 -1.24 20.40
C ARG A 165 -8.22 -2.58 20.76
N ARG A 166 -8.60 -3.44 19.81
CA ARG A 166 -9.40 -4.66 20.10
C ARG A 166 -9.12 -5.89 19.25
N GLU A 167 -8.42 -5.82 18.11
CA GLU A 167 -8.32 -6.96 17.19
C GLU A 167 -6.91 -7.09 16.59
N HIS A 168 -6.01 -7.78 17.30
CA HIS A 168 -4.71 -8.19 16.77
C HIS A 168 -4.79 -9.63 16.28
N PHE A 169 -4.86 -9.82 14.97
CA PHE A 169 -4.87 -11.14 14.34
C PHE A 169 -3.48 -11.55 13.82
N HIS A 170 -2.56 -10.60 13.67
CA HIS A 170 -1.20 -10.85 13.22
C HIS A 170 -0.23 -9.82 13.84
N PRO A 171 1.01 -10.22 14.24
CA PRO A 171 1.97 -9.33 14.91
C PRO A 171 2.35 -8.09 14.12
N THR A 172 2.37 -8.19 12.78
CA THR A 172 2.75 -7.11 11.85
C THR A 172 1.58 -6.58 11.03
N GLN A 173 0.34 -6.84 11.46
CA GLN A 173 -0.87 -6.42 10.75
C GLN A 173 -0.86 -4.92 10.42
N LYS A 174 -1.14 -4.58 9.15
CA LYS A 174 -1.28 -3.20 8.71
C LYS A 174 -2.71 -2.67 8.97
N PRO A 175 -2.87 -1.37 9.30
CA PRO A 175 -4.19 -0.77 9.48
C PRO A 175 -5.03 -0.83 8.21
N VAL A 176 -6.27 -1.32 8.30
CA VAL A 176 -7.20 -1.35 7.17
C VAL A 176 -7.38 0.05 6.57
N ALA A 177 -7.48 1.10 7.39
CA ALA A 177 -7.61 2.48 6.92
C ALA A 177 -6.42 2.96 6.05
N LEU A 178 -5.19 2.51 6.35
CA LEU A 178 -4.02 2.80 5.54
C LEU A 178 -4.09 2.09 4.18
N LEU A 179 -4.48 0.81 4.20
CA LEU A 179 -4.62 0.01 2.98
C LEU A 179 -5.74 0.56 2.09
N GLU A 180 -6.88 0.95 2.65
CA GLU A 180 -7.96 1.61 1.93
C GLU A 180 -7.52 2.93 1.29
N TYR A 181 -6.72 3.74 1.99
CA TYR A 181 -6.19 4.98 1.44
C TYR A 181 -5.31 4.71 0.20
N LEU A 182 -4.40 3.74 0.29
CA LEU A 182 -3.52 3.37 -0.83
C LEU A 182 -4.31 2.74 -1.99
N ILE A 183 -5.26 1.86 -1.71
CA ILE A 183 -6.14 1.24 -2.71
C ILE A 183 -6.94 2.32 -3.46
N ARG A 184 -7.60 3.25 -2.75
CA ARG A 184 -8.34 4.35 -3.40
C ARG A 184 -7.41 5.25 -4.23
N THR A 185 -6.16 5.42 -3.80
CA THR A 185 -5.20 6.27 -4.51
C THR A 185 -4.79 5.68 -5.85
N TYR A 186 -4.56 4.36 -5.91
CA TYR A 186 -3.97 3.73 -7.10
C TYR A 186 -4.93 2.88 -7.93
N THR A 187 -6.20 2.80 -7.55
CA THR A 187 -7.22 2.00 -8.24
C THR A 187 -8.57 2.68 -8.28
N ASN A 188 -9.44 2.20 -9.18
CA ASN A 188 -10.87 2.52 -9.24
C ASN A 188 -11.70 1.33 -8.72
N PRO A 189 -13.00 1.50 -8.37
CA PRO A 189 -13.89 0.37 -8.09
C PRO A 189 -13.90 -0.66 -9.22
N GLY A 190 -13.81 -1.96 -8.86
CA GLY A 190 -13.73 -3.06 -9.81
C GLY A 190 -12.32 -3.42 -10.28
N ASP A 191 -11.29 -2.59 -10.00
CA ASP A 191 -9.90 -2.93 -10.30
C ASP A 191 -9.40 -4.07 -9.42
N VAL A 192 -8.40 -4.82 -9.90
CA VAL A 192 -7.81 -6.00 -9.25
C VAL A 192 -6.61 -5.62 -8.40
N VAL A 193 -6.65 -5.95 -7.12
CA VAL A 193 -5.56 -5.77 -6.15
C VAL A 193 -4.98 -7.13 -5.78
N LEU A 194 -3.67 -7.27 -5.84
CA LEU A 194 -2.92 -8.45 -5.40
C LEU A 194 -2.16 -8.17 -4.11
N ASP A 195 -2.29 -9.06 -3.13
CA ASP A 195 -1.40 -9.18 -1.98
C ASP A 195 -0.87 -10.63 -1.91
N ASN A 196 0.39 -10.83 -2.25
CA ASN A 196 0.98 -12.15 -2.32
C ASN A 196 1.58 -12.66 -0.97
N CYS A 197 1.40 -11.89 0.10
CA CYS A 197 1.75 -12.24 1.48
C CYS A 197 0.67 -11.65 2.40
N MET A 198 -0.61 -12.06 2.19
CA MET A 198 -1.76 -11.36 2.79
C MET A 198 -1.87 -11.48 4.30
N GLY A 199 -1.12 -12.41 4.93
CA GLY A 199 -1.17 -12.66 6.36
C GLY A 199 -2.60 -12.85 6.85
N SER A 200 -3.03 -12.03 7.80
CA SER A 200 -4.40 -12.05 8.31
C SER A 200 -5.45 -11.37 7.41
N GLY A 201 -5.17 -11.07 6.14
CA GLY A 201 -6.14 -10.60 5.15
C GLY A 201 -6.56 -9.14 5.25
N SER A 202 -5.79 -8.26 5.87
CA SER A 202 -6.16 -6.84 6.04
C SER A 202 -6.34 -6.11 4.70
N THR A 203 -5.53 -6.45 3.68
CA THR A 203 -5.66 -5.91 2.32
C THR A 203 -6.96 -6.37 1.67
N GLY A 204 -7.36 -7.63 1.87
CA GLY A 204 -8.63 -8.16 1.38
C GLY A 204 -9.84 -7.46 2.01
N VAL A 205 -9.83 -7.24 3.33
CA VAL A 205 -10.86 -6.45 4.02
C VAL A 205 -10.94 -5.03 3.44
N ALA A 206 -9.81 -4.38 3.18
CA ALA A 206 -9.77 -3.05 2.58
C ALA A 206 -10.32 -3.05 1.14
N CYS A 207 -10.09 -4.11 0.36
CA CYS A 207 -10.67 -4.30 -0.98
C CYS A 207 -12.20 -4.45 -0.92
N VAL A 208 -12.72 -5.27 0.01
CA VAL A 208 -14.17 -5.36 0.25
C VAL A 208 -14.77 -3.98 0.53
N ASN A 209 -14.21 -3.24 1.50
CA ASN A 209 -14.72 -1.94 1.91
C ASN A 209 -14.70 -0.91 0.77
N THR A 210 -13.75 -1.03 -0.14
CA THR A 210 -13.54 -0.06 -1.22
C THR A 210 -14.11 -0.51 -2.58
N GLY A 211 -14.66 -1.74 -2.67
CA GLY A 211 -15.27 -2.26 -3.89
C GLY A 211 -14.26 -2.65 -4.97
N ARG A 212 -13.12 -3.22 -4.58
CA ARG A 212 -12.10 -3.75 -5.49
C ARG A 212 -12.14 -5.27 -5.49
N GLU A 213 -11.72 -5.86 -6.62
CA GLU A 213 -11.45 -7.28 -6.67
C GLU A 213 -10.12 -7.56 -5.96
N PHE A 214 -10.00 -8.73 -5.35
CA PHE A 214 -8.83 -9.09 -4.56
C PHE A 214 -8.32 -10.48 -4.91
N ILE A 215 -7.01 -10.59 -5.09
CA ILE A 215 -6.26 -11.84 -5.14
C ILE A 215 -5.33 -11.82 -3.92
N GLY A 216 -5.54 -12.74 -2.98
CA GLY A 216 -4.73 -12.89 -1.79
C GLY A 216 -4.01 -14.22 -1.77
N ILE A 217 -2.71 -14.23 -1.44
CA ILE A 217 -1.94 -15.46 -1.31
C ILE A 217 -1.35 -15.51 0.10
N GLU A 218 -1.52 -16.66 0.78
CA GLU A 218 -0.91 -16.93 2.09
C GLU A 218 -0.44 -18.38 2.14
N LYS A 219 0.76 -18.55 2.69
CA LYS A 219 1.39 -19.88 2.80
C LYS A 219 1.11 -20.57 4.14
N ASP A 220 0.96 -19.79 5.20
CA ASP A 220 0.69 -20.29 6.54
C ASP A 220 -0.76 -20.69 6.69
N ASP A 221 -1.02 -21.95 7.10
CA ASP A 221 -2.36 -22.52 7.24
C ASP A 221 -3.24 -21.67 8.17
N HIS A 222 -2.72 -21.30 9.34
CA HIS A 222 -3.45 -20.55 10.34
C HIS A 222 -3.81 -19.13 9.85
N TYR A 223 -2.85 -18.40 9.28
CA TYR A 223 -3.12 -17.05 8.76
C TYR A 223 -4.02 -17.06 7.55
N TYR A 224 -3.94 -18.08 6.70
CA TYR A 224 -4.88 -18.26 5.60
C TYR A 224 -6.33 -18.40 6.09
N GLU A 225 -6.59 -19.27 7.09
CA GLU A 225 -7.92 -19.43 7.69
C GLU A 225 -8.42 -18.12 8.32
N VAL A 226 -7.58 -17.42 9.06
CA VAL A 226 -7.89 -16.12 9.66
C VAL A 226 -8.25 -15.10 8.57
N ALA A 227 -7.51 -15.05 7.48
CA ALA A 227 -7.78 -14.14 6.37
C ALA A 227 -9.14 -14.43 5.72
N CYS A 228 -9.44 -15.71 5.43
CA CYS A 228 -10.71 -16.13 4.86
C CYS A 228 -11.90 -15.68 5.71
N GLU A 229 -11.84 -15.92 7.02
CA GLU A 229 -12.90 -15.56 7.96
C GLU A 229 -13.11 -14.05 8.05
N ARG A 230 -12.03 -13.28 8.13
CA ARG A 230 -12.10 -11.81 8.21
C ARG A 230 -12.65 -11.18 6.94
N ILE A 231 -12.23 -11.68 5.78
CA ILE A 231 -12.69 -11.17 4.48
C ILE A 231 -14.18 -11.51 4.31
N ARG A 232 -14.59 -12.75 4.59
CA ARG A 232 -16.00 -13.17 4.57
C ARG A 232 -16.86 -12.30 5.48
N THR A 233 -16.43 -12.06 6.72
CA THR A 233 -17.14 -11.18 7.65
C THR A 233 -17.29 -9.76 7.13
N ALA A 234 -16.29 -9.25 6.41
CA ALA A 234 -16.36 -7.92 5.78
C ALA A 234 -17.37 -7.89 4.61
N GLU A 235 -17.43 -8.96 3.80
CA GLU A 235 -18.40 -9.11 2.71
C GLU A 235 -19.82 -9.13 3.25
N GLU A 236 -20.10 -9.95 4.26
CA GLU A 236 -21.42 -10.07 4.92
C GLU A 236 -21.89 -8.71 5.50
N LYS A 237 -21.01 -7.99 6.18
CA LYS A 237 -21.31 -6.66 6.73
C LYS A 237 -21.65 -5.65 5.64
N LYS A 238 -20.95 -5.73 4.52
CA LYS A 238 -21.18 -4.84 3.39
C LYS A 238 -22.53 -5.13 2.72
N GLU A 239 -22.90 -6.39 2.55
CA GLU A 239 -24.20 -6.78 1.98
C GLU A 239 -25.35 -6.31 2.87
N LEU A 240 -25.26 -6.49 4.18
CA LEU A 240 -26.26 -6.02 5.13
C LEU A 240 -26.47 -4.48 5.04
N ALA A 241 -25.40 -3.72 4.88
CA ALA A 241 -25.46 -2.26 4.77
C ALA A 241 -26.13 -1.76 3.45
N TYR A 242 -26.27 -2.61 2.43
CA TYR A 242 -27.01 -2.30 1.20
C TYR A 242 -28.50 -2.67 1.25
N THR A 243 -28.91 -3.43 2.26
CA THR A 243 -30.29 -3.90 2.42
C THR A 243 -31.10 -3.06 3.42
N GLU A 244 -30.48 -2.17 4.16
CA GLU A 244 -31.07 -1.14 5.00
C GLU A 244 -31.13 0.23 4.27
#